data_b2772afc766556c0588a4ad4033c5f98
#
_entry.id   b2772afc766556c0588a4ad4033c5f98
#
_cell.length_a   1.000
_cell.length_b   1.000
_cell.length_c   1.000
_cell.angle_alpha   90.00
_cell.angle_beta   90.00
_cell.angle_gamma   90.00
#
_symmetry.space_group_name_H-M   'P 1'
#
loop_
_entity.id
_entity.type
_entity.pdbx_description
1 polymer ?
#
loop_
_entity_poly.entity_id
_entity_poly.type
_entity_poly.pdbx_seq_one_letter_code
_entity_poly.pdbx_strand_id
1 'polypeptide(L)'
;FDLTPVKLLCEHLQVEYHVVSTEIAKIIFSDKNEASPCSLCAKLRKGALNQKIKELGCNKVAYAHHMDDIIETMVLSMIFEGRFYSFSPVTFLDRMELTVIRPMMYVSEAEVKGFRNKYNLPVVENPCPVDGATKRQYAKDLVRQINLDHPGAKKRMFTAILDGNIPGWPEKTEHKRKGHQ
;
A
#
# COMPACT_ATOMS: atom_id res chain seq x y z
N PHE A 1 -14.64 -16.30 -2.92
CA PHE A 1 -13.30 -16.76 -2.60
C PHE A 1 -13.21 -17.18 -1.13
N ASP A 2 -12.33 -18.12 -0.81
CA ASP A 2 -12.26 -18.71 0.52
C ASP A 2 -11.38 -17.88 1.47
N LEU A 3 -11.97 -17.38 2.56
CA LEU A 3 -11.30 -16.61 3.62
C LEU A 3 -10.93 -17.49 4.84
N THR A 4 -11.30 -18.76 4.82
CA THR A 4 -11.09 -19.69 5.94
C THR A 4 -9.64 -19.75 6.42
N PRO A 5 -8.61 -19.82 5.52
CA PRO A 5 -7.23 -19.88 5.97
C PRO A 5 -6.77 -18.63 6.73
N VAL A 6 -7.25 -17.44 6.33
CA VAL A 6 -6.94 -16.19 7.05
C VAL A 6 -7.66 -16.14 8.39
N LYS A 7 -8.93 -16.57 8.44
CA LYS A 7 -9.70 -16.65 9.68
C LYS A 7 -9.01 -17.56 10.71
N LEU A 8 -8.59 -18.76 10.29
CA LEU A 8 -7.87 -19.69 11.16
C LEU A 8 -6.54 -19.14 11.67
N LEU A 9 -5.81 -18.38 10.83
CA LEU A 9 -4.60 -17.69 11.26
C LEU A 9 -4.91 -16.65 12.35
N CYS A 10 -5.95 -15.83 12.16
CA CYS A 10 -6.35 -14.84 13.15
C CYS A 10 -6.79 -15.49 14.49
N GLU A 11 -7.52 -16.58 14.43
CA GLU A 11 -7.90 -17.38 15.61
C GLU A 11 -6.65 -17.92 16.34
N HIS A 12 -5.69 -18.49 15.60
CA HIS A 12 -4.43 -18.97 16.15
C HIS A 12 -3.62 -17.87 16.83
N LEU A 13 -3.60 -16.66 16.24
CA LEU A 13 -2.91 -15.49 16.78
C LEU A 13 -3.72 -14.76 17.87
N GLN A 14 -4.95 -15.21 18.17
CA GLN A 14 -5.87 -14.58 19.12
C GLN A 14 -6.16 -13.10 18.78
N VAL A 15 -6.25 -12.76 17.49
CA VAL A 15 -6.64 -11.44 17.01
C VAL A 15 -8.03 -11.48 16.40
N GLU A 16 -8.80 -10.41 16.61
CA GLU A 16 -10.13 -10.28 16.04
C GLU A 16 -10.07 -10.22 14.51
N TYR A 17 -11.02 -10.86 13.86
CA TYR A 17 -11.16 -10.88 12.42
C TYR A 17 -12.57 -10.45 12.01
N HIS A 18 -12.65 -9.39 11.22
CA HIS A 18 -13.91 -8.84 10.74
C HIS A 18 -13.99 -8.88 9.22
N VAL A 19 -15.09 -9.38 8.69
CA VAL A 19 -15.39 -9.36 7.26
C VAL A 19 -16.54 -8.39 7.01
N VAL A 20 -16.28 -7.42 6.13
CA VAL A 20 -17.29 -6.45 5.69
C VAL A 20 -17.74 -6.83 4.29
N SER A 21 -18.99 -7.28 4.18
CA SER A 21 -19.61 -7.55 2.87
C SER A 21 -20.04 -6.25 2.21
N THR A 22 -19.74 -6.08 0.92
CA THR A 22 -20.07 -4.88 0.17
C THR A 22 -20.51 -5.22 -1.26
N GLU A 23 -21.28 -4.33 -1.88
CA GLU A 23 -21.70 -4.40 -3.29
C GLU A 23 -20.75 -3.63 -4.24
N ILE A 24 -19.53 -3.31 -3.77
CA ILE A 24 -18.59 -2.45 -4.52
C ILE A 24 -18.29 -3.01 -5.91
N ALA A 25 -18.07 -4.33 -6.02
CA ALA A 25 -17.80 -4.96 -7.31
C ALA A 25 -18.98 -4.77 -8.29
N LYS A 26 -20.21 -4.94 -7.81
CA LYS A 26 -21.40 -4.71 -8.64
C LYS A 26 -21.47 -3.26 -9.11
N ILE A 27 -21.27 -2.30 -8.21
CA ILE A 27 -21.29 -0.86 -8.53
C ILE A 27 -20.24 -0.55 -9.61
N ILE A 28 -19.01 -1.01 -9.44
CA ILE A 28 -17.89 -0.71 -10.35
C ILE A 28 -18.09 -1.33 -11.74
N PHE A 29 -18.57 -2.57 -11.81
CA PHE A 29 -18.67 -3.31 -13.08
C PHE A 29 -20.04 -3.21 -13.75
N SER A 30 -21.05 -2.58 -13.10
CA SER A 30 -22.33 -2.29 -13.75
C SER A 30 -22.29 -1.02 -14.61
N ASP A 31 -21.45 -0.05 -14.27
CA ASP A 31 -21.31 1.20 -15.04
C ASP A 31 -20.19 1.06 -16.08
N LYS A 32 -20.58 0.81 -17.34
CA LYS A 32 -19.65 0.70 -18.47
C LYS A 32 -18.96 2.03 -18.83
N ASN A 33 -19.40 3.15 -18.26
CA ASN A 33 -18.89 4.50 -18.56
C ASN A 33 -17.92 5.01 -17.48
N GLU A 34 -17.62 4.21 -16.43
CA GLU A 34 -16.68 4.63 -15.40
C GLU A 34 -15.26 4.73 -15.98
N ALA A 35 -14.77 5.97 -16.09
CA ALA A 35 -13.46 6.28 -16.67
C ALA A 35 -12.27 5.80 -15.82
N SER A 36 -12.47 5.56 -14.52
CA SER A 36 -11.42 5.20 -13.57
C SER A 36 -11.90 4.17 -12.53
N PRO A 37 -12.28 2.95 -12.96
CA PRO A 37 -12.90 1.96 -12.09
C PRO A 37 -12.01 1.59 -10.88
N CYS A 38 -10.70 1.51 -11.07
CA CYS A 38 -9.76 1.22 -9.99
C CYS A 38 -9.71 2.33 -8.92
N SER A 39 -9.78 3.59 -9.34
CA SER A 39 -9.79 4.74 -8.42
C SER A 39 -11.07 4.77 -7.59
N LEU A 40 -12.22 4.57 -8.23
CA LEU A 40 -13.52 4.49 -7.56
C LEU A 40 -13.58 3.30 -6.59
N CYS A 41 -13.11 2.13 -7.02
CA CYS A 41 -13.01 0.93 -6.18
C CYS A 41 -12.17 1.20 -4.92
N ALA A 42 -10.98 1.77 -5.07
CA ALA A 42 -10.10 2.11 -3.94
C ALA A 42 -10.78 3.08 -2.96
N LYS A 43 -11.49 4.09 -3.48
CA LYS A 43 -12.22 5.08 -2.67
C LYS A 43 -13.36 4.42 -1.87
N LEU A 44 -14.18 3.59 -2.52
CA LEU A 44 -15.31 2.91 -1.86
C LEU A 44 -14.84 1.88 -0.82
N ARG A 45 -13.81 1.09 -1.15
CA ARG A 45 -13.21 0.12 -0.20
C ARG A 45 -12.63 0.83 1.02
N LYS A 46 -11.92 1.94 0.81
CA LYS A 46 -11.39 2.75 1.91
C LYS A 46 -12.51 3.33 2.78
N GLY A 47 -13.62 3.77 2.17
CA GLY A 47 -14.79 4.25 2.90
C GLY A 47 -15.39 3.17 3.81
N ALA A 48 -15.67 1.97 3.26
CA ALA A 48 -16.20 0.85 4.01
C ALA A 48 -15.28 0.41 5.16
N LEU A 49 -13.97 0.35 4.91
CA LEU A 49 -12.97 0.03 5.94
C LEU A 49 -12.96 1.07 7.06
N ASN A 50 -12.91 2.36 6.72
CA ASN A 50 -12.88 3.44 7.70
C ASN A 50 -14.14 3.46 8.57
N GLN A 51 -15.31 3.20 7.98
CA GLN A 51 -16.55 3.09 8.72
C GLN A 51 -16.47 1.93 9.75
N LYS A 52 -16.00 0.76 9.32
CA LYS A 52 -15.85 -0.40 10.22
C LYS A 52 -14.87 -0.13 11.34
N ILE A 53 -13.74 0.50 11.05
CA ILE A 53 -12.75 0.90 12.06
C ILE A 53 -13.38 1.80 13.13
N LYS A 54 -14.22 2.75 12.71
CA LYS A 54 -14.93 3.66 13.62
C LYS A 54 -15.97 2.93 14.48
N GLU A 55 -16.72 1.99 13.91
CA GLU A 55 -17.65 1.12 14.63
C GLU A 55 -16.95 0.28 15.71
N LEU A 56 -15.73 -0.12 15.48
CA LEU A 56 -14.88 -0.85 16.43
C LEU A 56 -14.22 0.05 17.49
N GLY A 57 -14.46 1.36 17.45
CA GLY A 57 -13.87 2.32 18.39
C GLY A 57 -12.37 2.54 18.21
N CYS A 58 -11.80 2.13 17.08
CA CYS A 58 -10.37 2.33 16.80
C CYS A 58 -10.12 3.74 16.29
N ASN A 59 -9.02 4.34 16.75
CA ASN A 59 -8.55 5.66 16.31
C ASN A 59 -7.33 5.59 15.39
N LYS A 60 -6.81 4.40 15.11
CA LYS A 60 -5.66 4.17 14.21
C LYS A 60 -5.92 2.98 13.30
N VAL A 61 -5.36 3.06 12.10
CA VAL A 61 -5.31 1.95 11.14
C VAL A 61 -3.91 1.79 10.59
N ALA A 62 -3.39 0.56 10.59
CA ALA A 62 -2.12 0.22 9.98
C ALA A 62 -2.36 -0.38 8.58
N TYR A 63 -1.86 0.29 7.54
CA TYR A 63 -1.83 -0.28 6.20
C TYR A 63 -0.52 -0.99 5.95
N ALA A 64 -0.59 -2.16 5.32
CA ALA A 64 0.56 -2.99 4.99
C ALA A 64 1.32 -2.53 3.72
N HIS A 65 1.30 -1.21 3.43
CA HIS A 65 2.11 -0.68 2.33
C HIS A 65 3.59 -0.85 2.66
N HIS A 66 4.34 -1.37 1.70
CA HIS A 66 5.78 -1.60 1.80
C HIS A 66 6.59 -0.64 0.91
N MET A 67 7.91 -0.73 0.96
CA MET A 67 8.83 0.14 0.23
C MET A 67 8.54 0.19 -1.27
N ASP A 68 8.28 -0.95 -1.89
CA ASP A 68 8.00 -1.02 -3.33
C ASP A 68 6.70 -0.27 -3.70
N ASP A 69 5.64 -0.33 -2.87
CA ASP A 69 4.39 0.43 -3.08
C ASP A 69 4.63 1.94 -3.12
N ILE A 70 5.56 2.41 -2.28
CA ILE A 70 5.92 3.82 -2.18
C ILE A 70 6.62 4.28 -3.46
N ILE A 71 7.59 3.50 -3.94
CA ILE A 71 8.32 3.76 -5.18
C ILE A 71 7.36 3.71 -6.37
N GLU A 72 6.54 2.66 -6.47
CA GLU A 72 5.55 2.50 -7.53
C GLU A 72 4.56 3.65 -7.57
N THR A 73 4.10 4.13 -6.40
CA THR A 73 3.19 5.27 -6.32
C THR A 73 3.85 6.56 -6.76
N MET A 74 5.11 6.79 -6.42
CA MET A 74 5.88 7.93 -6.91
C MET A 74 6.00 7.89 -8.44
N VAL A 75 6.37 6.74 -9.01
CA VAL A 75 6.47 6.56 -10.47
C VAL A 75 5.11 6.78 -11.15
N LEU A 76 4.03 6.25 -10.59
CA LEU A 76 2.67 6.50 -11.09
C LEU A 76 2.33 7.98 -11.10
N SER A 77 2.57 8.69 -10.01
CA SER A 77 2.23 10.09 -9.90
C SER A 77 3.04 10.96 -10.86
N MET A 78 4.32 10.62 -11.07
CA MET A 78 5.17 11.31 -12.05
C MET A 78 4.69 11.10 -13.49
N ILE A 79 4.37 9.86 -13.87
CA ILE A 79 4.04 9.50 -15.25
C ILE A 79 2.61 9.92 -15.62
N PHE A 80 1.64 9.72 -14.72
CA PHE A 80 0.22 9.84 -15.04
C PHE A 80 -0.47 11.06 -14.43
N GLU A 81 0.16 11.72 -13.43
CA GLU A 81 -0.43 12.85 -12.72
C GLU A 81 0.43 14.12 -12.80
N GLY A 82 1.65 14.05 -13.33
CA GLY A 82 2.56 15.18 -13.50
C GLY A 82 3.03 15.80 -12.18
N ARG A 83 3.11 15.01 -11.10
CA ARG A 83 3.50 15.50 -9.77
C ARG A 83 4.39 14.51 -9.03
N PHE A 84 5.18 15.02 -8.09
CA PHE A 84 5.92 14.19 -7.14
C PHE A 84 5.00 13.90 -5.95
N TYR A 85 4.49 12.68 -5.87
CA TYR A 85 3.64 12.27 -4.77
C TYR A 85 3.84 10.79 -4.42
N SER A 86 3.91 10.51 -3.12
CA SER A 86 3.80 9.16 -2.57
C SER A 86 3.06 9.18 -1.23
N PHE A 87 2.83 8.00 -0.65
CA PHE A 87 2.16 7.90 0.64
C PHE A 87 3.03 8.50 1.76
N SER A 88 2.42 9.28 2.64
CA SER A 88 3.07 9.68 3.88
C SER A 88 3.17 8.51 4.86
N PRO A 89 4.22 8.41 5.70
CA PRO A 89 4.34 7.41 6.77
C PRO A 89 3.15 7.40 7.71
N VAL A 90 2.71 8.60 8.07
CA VAL A 90 1.55 8.87 8.91
C VAL A 90 0.65 9.89 8.23
N THR A 91 -0.65 9.66 8.27
CA THR A 91 -1.65 10.59 7.72
C THR A 91 -2.81 10.68 8.68
N PHE A 92 -3.18 11.89 9.11
CA PHE A 92 -4.39 12.11 9.86
C PHE A 92 -5.55 12.40 8.90
N LEU A 93 -6.67 11.72 9.10
CA LEU A 93 -7.90 11.89 8.33
C LEU A 93 -8.90 12.67 9.17
N ASP A 94 -8.91 14.01 9.03
CA ASP A 94 -9.67 14.94 9.88
C ASP A 94 -11.16 14.57 9.96
N ARG A 95 -11.81 14.30 8.83
CA ARG A 95 -13.25 13.95 8.77
C ARG A 95 -13.60 12.67 9.52
N MET A 96 -12.63 11.78 9.69
CA MET A 96 -12.82 10.46 10.31
C MET A 96 -12.18 10.39 11.70
N GLU A 97 -11.40 11.41 12.08
CA GLU A 97 -10.59 11.42 13.28
C GLU A 97 -9.73 10.16 13.43
N LEU A 98 -9.17 9.71 12.30
CA LEU A 98 -8.46 8.44 12.16
C LEU A 98 -7.03 8.67 11.72
N THR A 99 -6.06 8.13 12.46
CA THR A 99 -4.66 8.14 12.07
C THR A 99 -4.32 6.89 11.26
N VAL A 100 -3.90 7.10 10.02
CA VAL A 100 -3.34 6.05 9.16
C VAL A 100 -1.84 5.96 9.40
N ILE A 101 -1.32 4.77 9.70
CA ILE A 101 0.12 4.49 9.80
C ILE A 101 0.53 3.42 8.80
N ARG A 102 1.81 3.41 8.42
CA ARG A 102 2.38 2.44 7.45
C ARG A 102 3.68 1.85 8.00
N PRO A 103 3.57 0.90 8.95
CA PRO A 103 4.74 0.40 9.68
C PRO A 103 5.73 -0.38 8.80
N MET A 104 5.30 -0.91 7.65
CA MET A 104 6.13 -1.72 6.77
C MET A 104 6.83 -0.92 5.66
N MET A 105 6.77 0.41 5.68
CA MET A 105 7.27 1.26 4.60
C MET A 105 8.78 1.11 4.31
N TYR A 106 9.56 0.63 5.26
CA TYR A 106 11.00 0.34 5.08
C TYR A 106 11.30 -1.10 4.71
N VAL A 107 10.29 -1.96 4.62
CA VAL A 107 10.42 -3.37 4.26
C VAL A 107 10.16 -3.52 2.76
N SER A 108 11.01 -4.26 2.05
CA SER A 108 10.80 -4.55 0.63
C SER A 108 9.74 -5.63 0.41
N GLU A 109 9.12 -5.65 -0.78
CA GLU A 109 8.20 -6.73 -1.17
C GLU A 109 8.87 -8.11 -1.11
N ALA A 110 10.16 -8.18 -1.44
CA ALA A 110 10.95 -9.41 -1.36
C ALA A 110 11.05 -9.94 0.07
N GLU A 111 11.28 -9.07 1.05
CA GLU A 111 11.32 -9.43 2.48
C GLU A 111 9.95 -9.88 2.98
N VAL A 112 8.87 -9.21 2.56
CA VAL A 112 7.48 -9.62 2.88
C VAL A 112 7.20 -11.01 2.33
N LYS A 113 7.56 -11.28 1.07
CA LYS A 113 7.43 -12.61 0.46
C LYS A 113 8.28 -13.67 1.15
N GLY A 114 9.50 -13.31 1.52
CA GLY A 114 10.40 -14.17 2.28
C GLY A 114 9.81 -14.57 3.64
N PHE A 115 9.27 -13.59 4.37
CA PHE A 115 8.59 -13.82 5.64
C PHE A 115 7.36 -14.72 5.48
N ARG A 116 6.49 -14.44 4.50
CA ARG A 116 5.34 -15.28 4.17
C ARG A 116 5.76 -16.74 3.93
N ASN A 117 6.79 -16.96 3.12
CA ASN A 117 7.25 -18.30 2.79
C ASN A 117 7.86 -19.01 4.01
N LYS A 118 8.67 -18.29 4.81
CA LYS A 118 9.29 -18.83 6.02
C LYS A 118 8.27 -19.34 7.03
N TYR A 119 7.16 -18.62 7.19
CA TYR A 119 6.12 -18.94 8.18
C TYR A 119 4.88 -19.59 7.56
N ASN A 120 4.93 -19.91 6.26
CA ASN A 120 3.84 -20.52 5.51
C ASN A 120 2.50 -19.79 5.71
N LEU A 121 2.52 -18.44 5.67
CA LEU A 121 1.34 -17.64 5.88
C LEU A 121 0.34 -17.78 4.73
N PRO A 122 -0.95 -17.92 5.02
CA PRO A 122 -1.97 -18.04 3.98
C PRO A 122 -2.09 -16.76 3.14
N VAL A 123 -2.27 -16.94 1.84
CA VAL A 123 -2.56 -15.85 0.90
C VAL A 123 -3.86 -16.16 0.18
N VAL A 124 -4.76 -15.19 0.16
CA VAL A 124 -6.00 -15.27 -0.60
C VAL A 124 -5.78 -14.58 -1.95
N GLU A 125 -6.16 -15.25 -3.03
CA GLU A 125 -6.08 -14.70 -4.36
C GLU A 125 -6.99 -13.48 -4.53
N ASN A 126 -6.53 -12.50 -5.30
CA ASN A 126 -7.32 -11.31 -5.61
C ASN A 126 -8.42 -11.66 -6.63
N PRO A 127 -9.72 -11.56 -6.28
CA PRO A 127 -10.81 -11.90 -7.20
C PRO A 127 -11.06 -10.83 -8.28
N CYS A 128 -10.26 -9.77 -8.34
CA CYS A 128 -10.48 -8.66 -9.26
C CYS A 128 -10.19 -9.06 -10.71
N PRO A 129 -11.16 -8.95 -11.65
CA PRO A 129 -10.97 -9.38 -13.04
C PRO A 129 -9.98 -8.52 -13.83
N VAL A 130 -9.64 -7.32 -13.33
CA VAL A 130 -8.65 -6.41 -13.95
C VAL A 130 -7.29 -6.44 -13.24
N ASP A 131 -7.09 -7.42 -12.36
CA ASP A 131 -5.79 -7.60 -11.70
C ASP A 131 -4.70 -7.90 -12.72
N GLY A 132 -3.52 -7.31 -12.54
CA GLY A 132 -2.39 -7.45 -13.48
C GLY A 132 -2.45 -6.54 -14.72
N ALA A 133 -3.59 -5.95 -15.08
CA ALA A 133 -3.75 -5.07 -16.26
C ALA A 133 -3.93 -3.58 -15.88
N THR A 134 -3.27 -3.13 -14.82
CA THR A 134 -3.46 -1.78 -14.26
C THR A 134 -2.25 -0.88 -14.48
N LYS A 135 -2.46 0.45 -14.42
CA LYS A 135 -1.36 1.42 -14.38
C LYS A 135 -0.35 1.12 -13.26
N ARG A 136 -0.80 0.54 -12.15
CA ARG A 136 0.08 0.10 -11.06
C ARG A 136 0.97 -1.06 -11.49
N GLN A 137 0.44 -2.05 -12.20
CA GLN A 137 1.26 -3.14 -12.73
C GLN A 137 2.32 -2.62 -13.70
N TYR A 138 1.94 -1.70 -14.59
CA TYR A 138 2.90 -1.02 -15.47
C TYR A 138 4.05 -0.35 -14.68
N ALA A 139 3.74 0.43 -13.64
CA ALA A 139 4.76 1.07 -12.82
C ALA A 139 5.65 0.05 -12.10
N LYS A 140 5.07 -1.04 -11.60
CA LYS A 140 5.79 -2.16 -10.97
C LYS A 140 6.78 -2.81 -11.93
N ASP A 141 6.34 -3.11 -13.15
CA ASP A 141 7.17 -3.74 -14.18
C ASP A 141 8.29 -2.80 -14.62
N LEU A 142 8.00 -1.50 -14.79
CA LEU A 142 9.00 -0.49 -15.10
C LEU A 142 10.08 -0.37 -14.02
N VAL A 143 9.67 -0.28 -12.75
CA VAL A 143 10.60 -0.21 -11.61
C VAL A 143 11.44 -1.48 -11.51
N ARG A 144 10.84 -2.64 -11.78
CA ARG A 144 11.54 -3.93 -11.84
C ARG A 144 12.58 -3.91 -12.95
N GLN A 145 12.22 -3.47 -14.17
CA GLN A 145 13.14 -3.39 -15.31
C GLN A 145 14.31 -2.45 -14.99
N ILE A 146 14.04 -1.25 -14.51
CA ILE A 146 15.08 -0.30 -14.11
C ILE A 146 16.05 -0.92 -13.07
N ASN A 147 15.53 -1.69 -12.13
CA ASN A 147 16.38 -2.32 -11.12
C ASN A 147 17.18 -3.51 -11.64
N LEU A 148 16.72 -4.18 -12.72
CA LEU A 148 17.48 -5.22 -13.43
C LEU A 148 18.64 -4.59 -14.22
N ASP A 149 18.37 -3.51 -14.95
CA ASP A 149 19.36 -2.81 -15.77
C ASP A 149 20.39 -2.07 -14.88
N HIS A 150 19.94 -1.60 -13.72
CA HIS A 150 20.74 -0.83 -12.76
C HIS A 150 20.57 -1.37 -11.34
N PRO A 151 21.29 -2.44 -10.95
CA PRO A 151 21.16 -3.06 -9.63
C PRO A 151 21.23 -2.05 -8.48
N GLY A 152 20.27 -2.13 -7.54
CA GLY A 152 20.12 -1.20 -6.44
C GLY A 152 19.35 0.10 -6.77
N ALA A 153 18.82 0.25 -7.99
CA ALA A 153 18.02 1.41 -8.37
C ALA A 153 16.80 1.62 -7.46
N LYS A 154 16.08 0.56 -7.10
CA LYS A 154 14.96 0.65 -6.16
C LYS A 154 15.34 1.32 -4.85
N LYS A 155 16.47 0.92 -4.25
CA LYS A 155 16.94 1.51 -3.00
C LYS A 155 17.28 2.99 -3.16
N ARG A 156 17.94 3.35 -4.29
CA ARG A 156 18.25 4.76 -4.61
C ARG A 156 16.97 5.58 -4.83
N MET A 157 15.98 5.03 -5.53
CA MET A 157 14.68 5.69 -5.71
C MET A 157 13.99 5.94 -4.37
N PHE A 158 13.98 4.95 -3.49
CA PHE A 158 13.42 5.11 -2.15
C PHE A 158 14.17 6.17 -1.33
N THR A 159 15.50 6.15 -1.36
CA THR A 159 16.33 7.18 -0.72
C THR A 159 16.00 8.57 -1.26
N ALA A 160 15.84 8.72 -2.59
CA ALA A 160 15.46 9.98 -3.20
C ALA A 160 14.08 10.48 -2.73
N ILE A 161 13.13 9.57 -2.49
CA ILE A 161 11.82 9.92 -1.90
C ILE A 161 11.98 10.42 -0.46
N LEU A 162 12.79 9.73 0.35
CA LEU A 162 13.05 10.12 1.74
C LEU A 162 13.76 11.49 1.85
N ASP A 163 14.68 11.75 0.91
CA ASP A 163 15.52 12.94 0.89
C ASP A 163 14.86 14.12 0.16
N GLY A 164 13.84 13.85 -0.63
CA GLY A 164 13.26 14.79 -1.60
C GLY A 164 12.34 15.87 -1.03
N ASN A 165 12.22 15.99 0.28
CA ASN A 165 11.34 16.95 0.96
C ASN A 165 9.90 16.94 0.41
N ILE A 166 9.33 15.74 0.25
CA ILE A 166 8.00 15.53 -0.28
C ILE A 166 6.95 15.88 0.79
N PRO A 167 5.88 16.62 0.46
CA PRO A 167 4.85 16.96 1.42
C PRO A 167 4.32 15.76 2.21
N GLY A 168 4.28 15.88 3.54
CA GLY A 168 3.85 14.81 4.43
C GLY A 168 4.92 13.79 4.83
N TRP A 169 6.15 13.98 4.35
CA TRP A 169 7.31 13.21 4.79
C TRP A 169 8.13 14.01 5.80
N PRO A 170 8.73 13.37 6.82
CA PRO A 170 9.57 14.08 7.78
C PRO A 170 10.77 14.71 7.09
N GLU A 171 11.12 15.93 7.52
CA GLU A 171 12.38 16.54 7.11
C GLU A 171 13.57 15.67 7.56
N LYS A 172 14.65 15.73 6.81
CA LYS A 172 15.90 15.04 7.13
C LYS A 172 16.37 15.51 8.53
N THR A 173 16.21 14.69 9.54
CA THR A 173 17.02 14.87 10.75
C THR A 173 18.49 14.67 10.33
N GLU A 174 19.31 15.69 10.52
CA GLU A 174 20.75 15.61 10.26
C GLU A 174 21.35 14.46 11.08
N HIS A 175 21.38 13.27 10.49
CA HIS A 175 22.30 12.25 10.97
C HIS A 175 23.71 12.76 10.63
N LYS A 176 24.34 13.42 11.61
CA LYS A 176 25.77 13.73 11.58
C LYS A 176 26.48 12.49 11.05
N ARG A 177 26.98 12.56 9.82
CA ARG A 177 27.94 11.56 9.31
C ARG A 177 29.12 11.61 10.28
N LYS A 178 29.19 10.64 11.16
CA LYS A 178 30.43 10.39 11.91
C LYS A 178 31.45 10.03 10.87
N GLY A 179 32.33 10.99 10.57
CA GLY A 179 33.46 10.78 9.70
C GLY A 179 34.28 9.61 10.21
N HIS A 180 34.54 8.68 9.32
CA HIS A 180 35.68 7.81 9.47
C HIS A 180 36.90 8.65 9.11
N GLN A 181 37.64 9.07 10.12
CA GLN A 181 39.06 9.35 10.03
C GLN A 181 39.82 8.04 10.15
#